data_5d460c38789364a9cbe01f4692399a5c
#
_entry.id   5d460c38789364a9cbe01f4692399a5c
#
_cell.length_a   1.000
_cell.length_b   1.000
_cell.length_c   1.000
_cell.angle_alpha   90.00
_cell.angle_beta   90.00
_cell.angle_gamma   90.00
#
_symmetry.space_group_name_H-M   'P 1'
#
loop_
_entity.id
_entity.type
_entity.pdbx_description
1 polymer ?
#
loop_
_entity_poly.entity_id
_entity_poly.type
_entity_poly.pdbx_seq_one_letter_code
_entity_poly.pdbx_strand_id
1 'polypeptide(L)'
;AQRYVDQVRESRRTVPTDARELERALPPEAPPEPEPRRDQRFVVLRTALRRTLGDLPARDRLRLGCYYLQGMTLAAIGRLLGEHEATASRGLARSRRTIRAALETALEADGLTPTEISALLEHAVDAWPFDATAELQAAADETF
;
A
#
# COMPACT_ATOMS: atom_id res chain seq x y z
N ALA A 1 6.98 8.92 16.32
CA ALA A 1 7.08 8.45 14.94
C ALA A 1 7.65 7.04 14.85
N GLN A 2 8.75 6.78 15.56
CA GLN A 2 9.34 5.44 15.60
C GLN A 2 8.42 4.41 16.27
N ARG A 3 7.69 4.83 17.32
CA ARG A 3 6.67 3.99 17.98
C ARG A 3 5.55 3.58 17.04
N TYR A 4 5.13 4.46 16.14
CA TYR A 4 4.09 4.14 15.16
C TYR A 4 4.54 3.07 14.18
N VAL A 5 5.77 3.16 13.68
CA VAL A 5 6.35 2.15 12.79
C VAL A 5 6.49 0.82 13.49
N ASP A 6 6.94 0.82 14.74
CA ASP A 6 7.10 -0.40 15.55
C ASP A 6 5.72 -1.03 15.85
N GLN A 7 4.71 -0.24 16.18
CA GLN A 7 3.34 -0.73 16.36
C GLN A 7 2.77 -1.36 15.08
N VAL A 8 3.00 -0.76 13.94
CA VAL A 8 2.56 -1.32 12.66
C VAL A 8 3.29 -2.64 12.37
N ARG A 9 4.56 -2.74 12.68
CA ARG A 9 5.34 -3.98 12.55
C ARG A 9 4.86 -5.05 13.53
N GLU A 10 4.60 -4.70 14.77
CA GLU A 10 4.04 -5.62 15.77
C GLU A 10 2.64 -6.09 15.38
N SER A 11 1.78 -5.18 14.94
CA SER A 11 0.46 -5.53 14.42
C SER A 11 0.54 -6.51 13.25
N ARG A 12 1.49 -6.32 12.36
CA ARG A 12 1.73 -7.25 11.24
C ARG A 12 2.22 -8.62 11.69
N ARG A 13 2.95 -8.71 12.79
CA ARG A 13 3.40 -10.00 13.36
C ARG A 13 2.27 -10.74 14.05
N THR A 14 1.35 -10.03 14.68
CA THR A 14 0.21 -10.62 15.39
C THR A 14 -0.97 -10.92 14.46
N VAL A 15 -1.10 -10.20 13.36
CA VAL A 15 -2.15 -10.37 12.35
C VAL A 15 -2.28 -11.80 11.82
N PRO A 16 -1.21 -12.57 11.54
CA PRO A 16 -1.38 -13.96 11.06
C PRO A 16 -2.11 -14.88 12.05
N THR A 17 -1.98 -14.65 13.36
CA THR A 17 -2.68 -15.45 14.37
C THR A 17 -4.14 -15.03 14.47
N ASP A 18 -4.41 -13.72 14.49
CA ASP A 18 -5.75 -13.17 14.55
C ASP A 18 -6.52 -13.43 13.24
N ALA A 19 -5.85 -13.37 12.11
CA ALA A 19 -6.43 -13.69 10.81
C ALA A 19 -6.89 -15.15 10.72
N ARG A 20 -6.15 -16.09 11.29
CA ARG A 20 -6.53 -17.49 11.35
C ARG A 20 -7.76 -17.73 12.24
N GLU A 21 -7.84 -17.02 13.37
CA GLU A 21 -8.99 -17.08 14.24
C GLU A 21 -10.21 -16.44 13.60
N LEU A 22 -10.04 -15.32 12.89
CA LEU A 22 -11.09 -14.67 12.13
C LEU A 22 -11.58 -15.53 10.96
N GLU A 23 -10.69 -16.19 10.24
CA GLU A 23 -11.07 -17.13 9.18
C GLU A 23 -11.90 -18.31 9.70
N ARG A 24 -11.61 -18.77 10.92
CA ARG A 24 -12.39 -19.83 11.57
C ARG A 24 -13.74 -19.34 12.09
N ALA A 25 -13.84 -18.07 12.48
CA ALA A 25 -15.05 -17.47 13.02
C ALA A 25 -15.98 -16.93 11.93
N LEU A 26 -15.45 -16.61 10.76
CA LEU A 26 -16.26 -16.14 9.64
C LEU A 26 -16.93 -17.33 8.94
N PRO A 27 -18.24 -17.23 8.63
CA PRO A 27 -18.86 -18.21 7.75
C PRO A 27 -18.13 -18.23 6.41
N PRO A 28 -18.02 -19.39 5.76
CA PRO A 28 -17.39 -19.46 4.44
C PRO A 28 -18.19 -18.59 3.46
N GLU A 29 -17.76 -17.33 3.34
CA GLU A 29 -18.25 -16.44 2.31
C GLU A 29 -17.56 -16.81 1.02
N ALA A 30 -18.26 -16.88 -0.06
CA ALA A 30 -17.84 -17.05 -1.44
C ALA A 30 -16.66 -18.03 -1.67
N PRO A 31 -16.72 -18.91 -2.64
CA PRO A 31 -15.60 -19.77 -3.00
C PRO A 31 -14.38 -18.89 -3.32
N PRO A 32 -13.17 -19.34 -2.93
CA PRO A 32 -11.95 -18.61 -3.28
C PRO A 32 -11.91 -18.40 -4.79
N GLU A 33 -11.54 -17.19 -5.18
CA GLU A 33 -11.45 -16.82 -6.57
C GLU A 33 -10.50 -17.76 -7.33
N PRO A 34 -10.83 -18.16 -8.56
CA PRO A 34 -9.93 -18.96 -9.37
C PRO A 34 -8.56 -18.27 -9.51
N GLU A 35 -7.49 -19.02 -9.36
CA GLU A 35 -6.12 -18.50 -9.43
C GLU A 35 -5.85 -17.61 -10.66
N PRO A 36 -6.30 -17.93 -11.89
CA PRO A 36 -6.09 -17.07 -13.05
C PRO A 36 -6.68 -15.66 -12.89
N ARG A 37 -7.84 -15.53 -12.25
CA ARG A 37 -8.44 -14.21 -11.98
C ARG A 37 -7.68 -13.44 -10.92
N ARG A 38 -7.18 -14.15 -9.91
CA ARG A 38 -6.35 -13.55 -8.86
C ARG A 38 -5.06 -13.00 -9.46
N ASP A 39 -4.39 -13.78 -10.29
CA ASP A 39 -3.16 -13.37 -10.97
C ASP A 39 -3.40 -12.16 -11.87
N GLN A 40 -4.51 -12.14 -12.60
CA GLN A 40 -4.90 -11.01 -13.43
C GLN A 40 -5.14 -9.75 -12.60
N ARG A 41 -5.79 -9.86 -11.45
CA ARG A 41 -6.00 -8.72 -10.55
C ARG A 41 -4.69 -8.19 -9.99
N PHE A 42 -3.75 -9.05 -9.67
CA PHE A 42 -2.43 -8.62 -9.22
C PHE A 42 -1.68 -7.85 -10.30
N VAL A 43 -1.77 -8.29 -11.54
CA VAL A 43 -1.21 -7.56 -12.67
C VAL A 43 -1.85 -6.18 -12.82
N VAL A 44 -3.17 -6.09 -12.71
CA VAL A 44 -3.92 -4.82 -12.76
C VAL A 44 -3.47 -3.88 -11.63
N LEU A 45 -3.42 -4.38 -10.39
CA LEU A 45 -2.99 -3.59 -9.24
C LEU A 45 -1.55 -3.13 -9.35
N ARG A 46 -0.65 -4.02 -9.74
CA ARG A 46 0.77 -3.72 -9.93
C ARG A 46 0.97 -2.64 -11.00
N THR A 47 0.30 -2.79 -12.13
CA THR A 47 0.38 -1.85 -13.23
C THR A 47 -0.14 -0.47 -12.81
N ALA A 48 -1.28 -0.42 -12.12
CA ALA A 48 -1.86 0.81 -11.60
C ALA A 48 -0.94 1.47 -10.57
N LEU A 49 -0.39 0.69 -9.65
CA LEU A 49 0.55 1.19 -8.64
C LEU A 49 1.80 1.78 -9.26
N ARG A 50 2.43 1.05 -10.16
CA ARG A 50 3.65 1.49 -10.86
C ARG A 50 3.40 2.79 -11.62
N ARG A 51 2.31 2.86 -12.37
CA ARG A 51 1.92 4.05 -13.13
C ARG A 51 1.70 5.24 -12.19
N THR A 52 0.94 5.04 -11.13
CA THR A 52 0.64 6.09 -10.16
C THR A 52 1.91 6.60 -9.48
N LEU A 53 2.80 5.69 -9.08
CA LEU A 53 4.09 6.07 -8.48
C LEU A 53 4.93 6.88 -9.48
N GLY A 54 4.92 6.50 -10.75
CA GLY A 54 5.61 7.24 -11.81
C GLY A 54 5.06 8.65 -12.01
N ASP A 55 3.74 8.83 -11.83
CA ASP A 55 3.06 10.12 -12.02
C ASP A 55 3.16 11.02 -10.78
N LEU A 56 3.52 10.49 -9.61
CA LEU A 56 3.71 11.30 -8.41
C LEU A 56 4.90 12.24 -8.56
N PRO A 57 4.84 13.44 -7.96
CA PRO A 57 6.02 14.30 -7.86
C PRO A 57 7.19 13.58 -7.21
N ALA A 58 8.41 13.85 -7.65
CA ALA A 58 9.62 13.21 -7.15
C ALA A 58 9.75 13.30 -5.63
N ARG A 59 9.35 14.44 -5.05
CA ARG A 59 9.38 14.67 -3.61
C ARG A 59 8.44 13.72 -2.85
N ASP A 60 7.26 13.47 -3.41
CA ASP A 60 6.29 12.53 -2.82
C ASP A 60 6.79 11.09 -2.89
N ARG A 61 7.40 10.69 -4.01
CA ARG A 61 8.04 9.38 -4.15
C ARG A 61 9.17 9.21 -3.14
N LEU A 62 9.96 10.24 -2.94
CA LEU A 62 11.06 10.23 -1.97
C LEU A 62 10.54 10.05 -0.55
N ARG A 63 9.45 10.74 -0.18
CA ARG A 63 8.82 10.54 1.13
C ARG A 63 8.34 9.10 1.32
N LEU A 64 7.68 8.54 0.31
CA LEU A 64 7.22 7.14 0.34
C LEU A 64 8.40 6.18 0.49
N GLY A 65 9.46 6.37 -0.28
CA GLY A 65 10.67 5.55 -0.19
C GLY A 65 11.33 5.61 1.17
N CYS A 66 11.50 6.81 1.71
CA CYS A 66 12.06 6.99 3.04
C CYS A 66 11.23 6.32 4.13
N TYR A 67 9.92 6.44 4.05
CA TYR A 67 9.03 5.87 5.06
C TYR A 67 8.93 4.34 4.94
N TYR A 68 8.66 3.82 3.75
CA TYR A 68 8.35 2.39 3.55
C TYR A 68 9.59 1.53 3.32
N LEU A 69 10.60 2.04 2.58
CA LEU A 69 11.79 1.26 2.28
C LEU A 69 12.85 1.38 3.37
N GLN A 70 13.02 2.57 3.92
CA GLN A 70 14.09 2.86 4.87
C GLN A 70 13.61 2.90 6.32
N GLY A 71 12.31 2.80 6.55
CA GLY A 71 11.75 2.83 7.89
C GLY A 71 12.03 4.12 8.66
N MET A 72 12.19 5.24 7.96
CA MET A 72 12.48 6.52 8.60
C MET A 72 11.26 7.07 9.34
N THR A 73 11.50 7.77 10.43
CA THR A 73 10.45 8.49 11.14
C THR A 73 10.05 9.74 10.36
N LEU A 74 8.84 10.24 10.62
CA LEU A 74 8.35 11.47 10.00
C LEU A 74 9.27 12.67 10.32
N ALA A 75 9.79 12.73 11.55
CA ALA A 75 10.73 13.76 11.95
C ALA A 75 12.03 13.67 11.14
N ALA A 76 12.56 12.46 10.93
CA ALA A 76 13.76 12.25 10.13
C ALA A 76 13.55 12.60 8.66
N ILE A 77 12.39 12.25 8.09
CA ILE A 77 12.00 12.62 6.73
C ILE A 77 11.93 14.15 6.60
N GLY A 78 11.30 14.81 7.56
CA GLY A 78 11.23 16.28 7.59
C GLY A 78 12.60 16.92 7.59
N ARG A 79 13.52 16.42 8.41
CA ARG A 79 14.91 16.92 8.44
C ARG A 79 15.63 16.69 7.12
N LEU A 80 15.48 15.52 6.53
CA LEU A 80 16.12 15.19 5.26
C LEU A 80 15.63 16.08 4.12
N LEU A 81 14.33 16.33 4.06
CA LEU A 81 13.70 17.11 3.00
C LEU A 81 13.60 18.61 3.29
N GLY A 82 14.04 19.04 4.46
CA GLY A 82 13.95 20.45 4.86
C GLY A 82 12.52 20.92 5.06
N GLU A 83 11.66 20.07 5.62
CA GLU A 83 10.26 20.38 5.88
C GLU A 83 9.86 19.98 7.30
N HIS A 84 8.75 20.52 7.77
CA HIS A 84 8.22 20.17 9.07
C HIS A 84 7.66 18.74 9.07
N GLU A 85 7.74 18.04 10.19
CA GLU A 85 7.18 16.69 10.39
C GLU A 85 5.71 16.61 9.95
N ALA A 86 4.91 17.63 10.28
CA ALA A 86 3.50 17.69 9.88
C ALA A 86 3.34 17.76 8.36
N THR A 87 4.23 18.45 7.66
CA THR A 87 4.23 18.54 6.21
C THR A 87 4.55 17.17 5.59
N ALA A 88 5.53 16.46 6.14
CA ALA A 88 5.86 15.09 5.71
C ALA A 88 4.67 14.15 5.91
N SER A 89 4.00 14.23 7.06
CA SER A 89 2.82 13.44 7.36
C SER A 89 1.67 13.69 6.38
N ARG A 90 1.36 14.96 6.12
CA ARG A 90 0.31 15.34 5.17
C ARG A 90 0.66 14.91 3.74
N GLY A 91 1.91 15.03 3.35
CA GLY A 91 2.39 14.58 2.05
C GLY A 91 2.21 13.08 1.85
N LEU A 92 2.56 12.27 2.84
CA LEU A 92 2.34 10.82 2.82
C LEU A 92 0.86 10.47 2.74
N ALA A 93 0.02 11.13 3.54
CA ALA A 93 -1.42 10.90 3.53
C ALA A 93 -2.03 11.22 2.16
N ARG A 94 -1.62 12.33 1.54
CA ARG A 94 -2.05 12.71 0.20
C ARG A 94 -1.63 11.68 -0.85
N SER A 95 -0.39 11.22 -0.81
CA SER A 95 0.12 10.21 -1.73
C SER A 95 -0.64 8.88 -1.58
N ARG A 96 -0.94 8.46 -0.35
CA ARG A 96 -1.74 7.26 -0.09
C ARG A 96 -3.14 7.38 -0.71
N ARG A 97 -3.79 8.55 -0.56
CA ARG A 97 -5.11 8.78 -1.16
C ARG A 97 -5.06 8.73 -2.68
N THR A 98 -4.04 9.31 -3.27
CA THR A 98 -3.84 9.29 -4.73
C THR A 98 -3.65 7.87 -5.24
N ILE A 99 -2.81 7.09 -4.56
CA ILE A 99 -2.57 5.68 -4.91
C ILE A 99 -3.86 4.88 -4.75
N ARG A 100 -4.55 5.02 -3.63
CA ARG A 100 -5.81 4.31 -3.38
C ARG A 100 -6.85 4.62 -4.46
N ALA A 101 -7.05 5.87 -4.81
CA ALA A 101 -7.99 6.27 -5.85
C ALA A 101 -7.65 5.66 -7.21
N ALA A 102 -6.37 5.61 -7.56
CA ALA A 102 -5.91 5.00 -8.80
C ALA A 102 -6.15 3.49 -8.82
N LEU A 103 -5.91 2.81 -7.70
CA LEU A 103 -6.18 1.37 -7.55
C LEU A 103 -7.67 1.07 -7.64
N GLU A 104 -8.50 1.87 -6.99
CA GLU A 104 -9.96 1.75 -7.07
C GLU A 104 -10.45 1.89 -8.51
N THR A 105 -9.98 2.90 -9.22
CA THR A 105 -10.32 3.12 -10.63
C THR A 105 -9.92 1.95 -11.52
N ALA A 106 -8.71 1.42 -11.32
CA ALA A 106 -8.22 0.27 -12.08
C ALA A 106 -9.05 -0.99 -11.82
N LEU A 107 -9.45 -1.23 -10.57
CA LEU A 107 -10.28 -2.37 -10.21
C LEU A 107 -11.71 -2.24 -10.72
N GLU A 108 -12.28 -1.03 -10.71
CA GLU A 108 -13.58 -0.76 -11.33
C GLU A 108 -13.55 -1.08 -12.83
N ALA A 109 -12.50 -0.67 -13.52
CA ALA A 109 -12.31 -0.97 -14.93
C ALA A 109 -12.16 -2.48 -15.18
N ASP A 110 -11.65 -3.23 -14.20
CA ASP A 110 -11.53 -4.70 -14.26
C ASP A 110 -12.84 -5.41 -13.87
N GLY A 111 -13.91 -4.67 -13.58
CA GLY A 111 -15.25 -5.20 -13.35
C GLY A 111 -15.62 -5.50 -11.89
N LEU A 112 -14.83 -5.04 -10.93
CA LEU A 112 -15.14 -5.23 -9.51
C LEU A 112 -16.21 -4.23 -9.05
N THR A 113 -17.05 -4.70 -8.13
CA THR A 113 -18.01 -3.81 -7.45
C THR A 113 -17.30 -2.97 -6.38
N PRO A 114 -17.87 -1.81 -5.97
CA PRO A 114 -17.29 -1.01 -4.89
C PRO A 114 -17.07 -1.79 -3.58
N THR A 115 -17.97 -2.71 -3.25
CA THR A 115 -17.85 -3.56 -2.05
C THR A 115 -16.65 -4.50 -2.16
N GLU A 116 -16.47 -5.15 -3.31
CA GLU A 116 -15.32 -6.02 -3.58
C GLU A 116 -14.01 -5.25 -3.52
N ILE A 117 -13.99 -4.04 -4.08
CA ILE A 117 -12.82 -3.15 -4.07
C ILE A 117 -12.44 -2.77 -2.63
N SER A 118 -13.40 -2.34 -1.83
CA SER A 118 -13.15 -1.98 -0.43
C SER A 118 -12.60 -3.16 0.36
N ALA A 119 -13.20 -4.34 0.21
CA ALA A 119 -12.73 -5.55 0.88
C ALA A 119 -11.30 -5.91 0.47
N LEU A 120 -11.00 -5.84 -0.83
CA LEU A 120 -9.68 -6.16 -1.36
C LEU A 120 -8.62 -5.18 -0.85
N LEU A 121 -8.90 -3.88 -0.86
CA LEU A 121 -7.95 -2.85 -0.43
C LEU A 121 -7.75 -2.82 1.08
N GLU A 122 -8.77 -3.14 1.86
CA GLU A 122 -8.63 -3.28 3.31
C GLU A 122 -7.69 -4.44 3.68
N HIS A 123 -7.80 -5.56 2.99
CA HIS A 123 -6.92 -6.71 3.19
C HIS A 123 -5.53 -6.49 2.57
N ALA A 124 -5.42 -5.69 1.53
CA ALA A 124 -4.16 -5.43 0.84
C ALA A 124 -3.15 -4.65 1.68
N VAL A 125 -3.59 -3.94 2.71
CA VAL A 125 -2.67 -3.26 3.63
C VAL A 125 -1.85 -4.27 4.43
N ASP A 126 -2.46 -5.41 4.80
CA ASP A 126 -1.83 -6.43 5.63
C ASP A 126 -1.29 -7.62 4.81
N ALA A 127 -1.86 -7.88 3.66
CA ALA A 127 -1.50 -9.00 2.79
C ALA A 127 -1.27 -8.50 1.36
N TRP A 128 -0.35 -7.57 1.21
CA TRP A 128 0.00 -7.04 -0.09
C TRP A 128 0.58 -8.16 -0.96
N PRO A 129 -0.14 -8.61 -2.00
CA PRO A 129 0.21 -9.82 -2.74
C PRO A 129 1.34 -9.62 -3.75
N PHE A 130 1.86 -8.44 -3.85
CA PHE A 130 3.03 -8.13 -4.66
C PHE A 130 3.99 -7.30 -3.82
N ASP A 131 5.25 -7.35 -4.15
CA ASP A 131 6.28 -6.63 -3.41
C ASP A 131 6.21 -5.13 -3.73
N ALA A 132 5.42 -4.41 -2.93
CA ALA A 132 5.34 -2.95 -3.02
C ALA A 132 6.71 -2.29 -2.85
N THR A 133 7.61 -2.94 -2.11
CA THR A 133 8.99 -2.50 -1.95
C THR A 133 9.72 -2.49 -3.29
N ALA A 134 9.59 -3.57 -4.07
CA ALA A 134 10.22 -3.66 -5.38
C ALA A 134 9.67 -2.60 -6.36
N GLU A 135 8.37 -2.33 -6.31
CA GLU A 135 7.76 -1.31 -7.18
C GLU A 135 8.20 0.11 -6.78
N LEU A 136 8.31 0.38 -5.49
CA LEU A 136 8.84 1.65 -4.99
C LEU A 136 10.32 1.83 -5.36
N GLN A 137 11.10 0.76 -5.26
CA GLN A 137 12.50 0.76 -5.64
C GLN A 137 12.67 1.04 -7.14
N ALA A 138 11.91 0.36 -7.98
CA ALA A 138 11.92 0.58 -9.42
C ALA A 138 11.55 2.02 -9.78
N ALA A 139 10.52 2.58 -9.13
CA ALA A 139 10.11 3.96 -9.33
C ALA A 139 11.19 4.96 -8.87
N ALA A 140 11.92 4.65 -7.80
CA ALA A 140 13.04 5.47 -7.34
C ALA A 140 14.21 5.43 -8.33
N ASP A 141 14.53 4.26 -8.86
CA ASP A 141 15.62 4.07 -9.83
C ASP A 141 15.35 4.80 -11.16
N GLU A 142 14.10 4.86 -11.59
CA GLU A 142 13.69 5.63 -12.78
C GLU A 142 13.81 7.16 -12.59
N THR A 143 13.84 7.63 -11.34
CA THR A 143 13.89 9.07 -11.01
C THR A 143 15.32 9.58 -10.92
N PHE A 144 16.25 8.73 -10.66
CA PHE A 144 17.67 9.04 -10.51
C PHE A 144 18.51 8.37 -11.60
#